data_c39e9676782792a46d33f9bc5d91c90d
#
_entry.id   c39e9676782792a46d33f9bc5d91c90d
#
_cell.length_a   1.000
_cell.length_b   1.000
_cell.length_c   1.000
_cell.angle_alpha   90.00
_cell.angle_beta   90.00
_cell.angle_gamma   90.00
#
_symmetry.space_group_name_H-M   'P 1'
#
loop_
_entity.id
_entity.type
_entity.pdbx_description
1 polymer ?
#
loop_
_entity_poly.entity_id
_entity_poly.type
_entity_poly.pdbx_seq_one_letter_code
_entity_poly.pdbx_strand_id
1 'polypeptide(L)'
;DRSPSRGLGDVYKRQDEKERLSSQVQLFEQMQLFEKEAVTDTKQNAGQEEKRKPHSLIVRTNAAGASPEELEAEYRKLLSDYQKLAATFHFRTCYSILMLPKKFYENAINHLYQEELGEIITDDKNIYEELQQLYAGNPDILSKIRFYENDAISLGTLYSFETQIQRAISERVWMKSGAYLIIQPTEALTVIDVNSGKNTSGKNAEEYYYKINLEAAAEISRQLRLRNISGIVIVDFINMAKEEQRKELMHQFRLSLKEDPVPVRLVDITKLGLVELTRKKERKNLLEQVAQLR
;
A
#
# COMPACT_ATOMS: atom_id res chain seq x y z
N ASP A 1 -31.68 15.92 11.37
CA ASP A 1 -32.18 14.54 11.20
C ASP A 1 -31.01 13.59 11.06
N ARG A 2 -30.56 13.05 12.20
CA ARG A 2 -29.44 12.09 12.26
C ARG A 2 -30.03 10.71 12.05
N SER A 3 -29.86 10.17 10.86
CA SER A 3 -30.21 8.78 10.55
C SER A 3 -29.18 7.83 11.20
N PRO A 4 -29.55 7.03 12.22
CA PRO A 4 -28.64 6.06 12.86
C PRO A 4 -28.38 4.81 12.04
N SER A 5 -28.97 4.69 10.85
CA SER A 5 -29.01 3.42 10.10
C SER A 5 -27.80 3.12 9.22
N ARG A 6 -26.90 4.09 8.97
CA ARG A 6 -25.70 3.83 8.14
C ARG A 6 -24.60 3.04 8.86
N GLY A 7 -24.50 3.15 10.18
CA GLY A 7 -23.45 2.45 10.95
C GLY A 7 -23.73 0.96 11.19
N LEU A 8 -25.00 0.58 11.36
CA LEU A 8 -25.40 -0.81 11.62
C LEU A 8 -25.31 -1.68 10.36
N GLY A 9 -25.72 -1.18 9.18
CA GLY A 9 -25.63 -1.92 7.93
C GLY A 9 -24.20 -2.29 7.54
N ASP A 10 -23.22 -1.42 7.78
CA ASP A 10 -21.82 -1.69 7.49
C ASP A 10 -21.21 -2.68 8.51
N VAL A 11 -21.66 -2.69 9.74
CA VAL A 11 -21.23 -3.66 10.77
C VAL A 11 -21.74 -5.05 10.42
N TYR A 12 -23.01 -5.19 10.04
CA TYR A 12 -23.58 -6.47 9.62
C TYR A 12 -22.93 -7.00 8.34
N LYS A 13 -22.74 -6.17 7.31
CA LYS A 13 -22.03 -6.58 6.09
C LYS A 13 -20.61 -7.07 6.36
N ARG A 14 -19.88 -6.44 7.29
CA ARG A 14 -18.55 -6.90 7.72
C ARG A 14 -18.60 -8.20 8.50
N GLN A 15 -19.68 -8.45 9.21
CA GLN A 15 -19.85 -9.68 9.99
C GLN A 15 -20.20 -10.85 9.09
N ASP A 16 -21.12 -10.66 8.14
CA ASP A 16 -21.47 -11.66 7.11
C ASP A 16 -20.26 -12.03 6.27
N GLU A 17 -19.45 -11.03 5.86
CA GLU A 17 -18.23 -11.25 5.11
C GLU A 17 -17.16 -11.99 5.92
N LYS A 18 -17.03 -11.68 7.21
CA LYS A 18 -16.15 -12.37 8.12
C LYS A 18 -16.56 -13.83 8.31
N GLU A 19 -17.87 -14.11 8.43
CA GLU A 19 -18.41 -15.46 8.54
C GLU A 19 -18.21 -16.25 7.25
N ARG A 20 -18.42 -15.64 6.08
CA ARG A 20 -18.15 -16.22 4.76
C ARG A 20 -16.67 -16.63 4.62
N LEU A 21 -15.75 -15.74 4.93
CA LEU A 21 -14.31 -16.00 4.86
C LEU A 21 -13.88 -17.06 5.88
N SER A 22 -14.45 -17.05 7.08
CA SER A 22 -14.17 -18.05 8.11
C SER A 22 -14.62 -19.45 7.68
N SER A 23 -15.79 -19.56 7.07
CA SER A 23 -16.30 -20.83 6.53
C SER A 23 -15.42 -21.39 5.41
N GLN A 24 -14.89 -20.53 4.54
CA GLN A 24 -13.96 -20.93 3.48
C GLN A 24 -12.61 -21.39 4.03
N VAL A 25 -12.08 -20.72 5.06
CA VAL A 25 -10.85 -21.16 5.74
C VAL A 25 -11.02 -22.55 6.34
N GLN A 26 -12.17 -22.81 7.00
CA GLN A 26 -12.47 -24.15 7.54
C GLN A 26 -12.54 -25.22 6.46
N LEU A 27 -13.08 -24.87 5.28
CA LEU A 27 -13.14 -25.75 4.12
C LEU A 27 -11.73 -26.11 3.60
N PHE A 28 -10.83 -25.14 3.51
CA PHE A 28 -9.45 -25.35 3.14
C PHE A 28 -8.66 -26.18 4.19
N GLU A 29 -8.92 -25.96 5.46
CA GLU A 29 -8.33 -26.78 6.54
C GLU A 29 -8.80 -28.24 6.46
N GLN A 30 -10.08 -28.47 6.14
CA GLN A 30 -10.61 -29.81 5.90
C GLN A 30 -10.00 -30.46 4.65
N MET A 31 -9.84 -29.73 3.55
CA MET A 31 -9.15 -30.24 2.36
C MET A 31 -7.72 -30.68 2.64
N GLN A 32 -6.99 -29.96 3.49
CA GLN A 32 -5.65 -30.36 3.94
C GLN A 32 -5.65 -31.70 4.68
N LEU A 33 -6.68 -31.99 5.45
CA LEU A 33 -6.83 -33.27 6.16
C LEU A 33 -7.08 -34.40 5.16
N PHE A 34 -7.94 -34.20 4.14
CA PHE A 34 -8.20 -35.19 3.08
C PHE A 34 -6.97 -35.47 2.21
N GLU A 35 -6.18 -34.44 1.84
CA GLU A 35 -4.92 -34.67 1.10
C GLU A 35 -3.89 -35.46 1.91
N LYS A 36 -3.87 -35.33 3.23
CA LYS A 36 -3.02 -36.13 4.11
C LYS A 36 -3.45 -37.62 4.18
N GLU A 37 -4.75 -37.86 4.23
CA GLU A 37 -5.29 -39.24 4.23
C GLU A 37 -5.04 -39.93 2.89
N ALA A 38 -5.19 -39.23 1.75
CA ALA A 38 -4.92 -39.77 0.43
C ALA A 38 -3.44 -40.07 0.17
N VAL A 39 -2.51 -39.37 0.82
CA VAL A 39 -1.05 -39.63 0.71
C VAL A 39 -0.58 -40.77 1.64
N THR A 40 -1.28 -41.01 2.75
CA THR A 40 -0.97 -42.11 3.65
C THR A 40 -1.36 -43.47 3.08
N ASP A 41 -2.41 -43.54 2.26
CA ASP A 41 -2.83 -44.81 1.63
C ASP A 41 -1.87 -45.29 0.50
N THR A 42 -0.97 -44.45 0.03
CA THR A 42 -0.05 -44.79 -1.08
C THR A 42 1.38 -45.11 -0.65
N LYS A 43 1.74 -45.03 0.65
CA LYS A 43 3.10 -45.30 1.16
C LYS A 43 3.12 -46.17 2.41
N GLN A 44 2.87 -47.44 2.25
CA GLN A 44 3.45 -48.47 3.11
C GLN A 44 4.94 -48.64 2.74
N ASN A 45 5.83 -47.83 3.28
CA ASN A 45 7.26 -48.04 3.46
C ASN A 45 8.01 -46.69 3.50
N ALA A 46 8.16 -46.12 4.69
CA ALA A 46 9.38 -45.38 5.07
C ALA A 46 9.23 -44.86 6.51
N GLY A 47 10.18 -45.21 7.34
CA GLY A 47 10.19 -44.90 8.76
C GLY A 47 10.34 -43.42 9.06
N GLN A 48 9.79 -43.02 10.22
CA GLN A 48 9.84 -41.72 10.87
C GLN A 48 9.12 -40.58 10.12
N GLU A 49 7.79 -40.60 10.16
CA GLU A 49 6.98 -39.40 9.90
C GLU A 49 7.03 -38.49 11.13
N GLU A 50 7.82 -37.40 11.04
CA GLU A 50 7.56 -36.23 11.85
C GLU A 50 6.13 -35.78 11.55
N LYS A 51 5.25 -35.81 12.57
CA LYS A 51 3.88 -35.27 12.49
C LYS A 51 3.97 -33.80 12.10
N ARG A 52 3.88 -33.49 10.80
CA ARG A 52 3.83 -32.14 10.30
C ARG A 52 2.60 -31.45 10.91
N LYS A 53 2.85 -30.39 11.68
CA LYS A 53 1.78 -29.60 12.29
C LYS A 53 0.91 -29.00 11.16
N PRO A 54 -0.41 -28.98 11.33
CA PRO A 54 -1.29 -28.35 10.35
C PRO A 54 -0.92 -26.86 10.20
N HIS A 55 -0.96 -26.36 8.97
CA HIS A 55 -0.70 -24.95 8.70
C HIS A 55 -1.87 -24.10 9.17
N SER A 56 -1.59 -22.96 9.80
CA SER A 56 -2.61 -21.97 10.11
C SER A 56 -2.73 -20.97 8.97
N LEU A 57 -3.95 -20.57 8.64
CA LEU A 57 -4.24 -19.54 7.63
C LEU A 57 -4.63 -18.24 8.29
N ILE A 58 -4.10 -17.13 7.79
CA ILE A 58 -4.50 -15.79 8.18
C ILE A 58 -5.11 -15.10 6.95
N VAL A 59 -6.41 -14.87 7.00
CA VAL A 59 -7.12 -14.10 5.98
C VAL A 59 -7.02 -12.63 6.31
N ARG A 60 -6.53 -11.82 5.37
CA ARG A 60 -6.44 -10.37 5.52
C ARG A 60 -7.69 -9.69 4.97
N THR A 61 -7.90 -8.42 5.35
CA THR A 61 -9.03 -7.59 4.90
C THR A 61 -9.13 -7.43 3.39
N ASN A 62 -8.01 -7.55 2.67
CA ASN A 62 -7.98 -7.50 1.21
C ASN A 62 -8.67 -8.69 0.53
N ALA A 63 -8.96 -9.77 1.27
CA ALA A 63 -9.75 -10.89 0.78
C ALA A 63 -11.27 -10.62 0.81
N ALA A 64 -11.68 -9.46 1.36
CA ALA A 64 -13.08 -9.05 1.32
C ALA A 64 -13.54 -8.85 -0.13
N GLY A 65 -14.62 -9.52 -0.52
CA GLY A 65 -15.13 -9.48 -1.90
C GLY A 65 -14.50 -10.48 -2.87
N ALA A 66 -13.38 -11.15 -2.52
CA ALA A 66 -12.78 -12.16 -3.38
C ALA A 66 -13.70 -13.38 -3.56
N SER A 67 -13.71 -13.96 -4.76
CA SER A 67 -14.48 -15.18 -5.05
C SER A 67 -13.85 -16.41 -4.35
N PRO A 68 -14.63 -17.49 -4.13
CA PRO A 68 -14.10 -18.74 -3.59
C PRO A 68 -12.95 -19.30 -4.43
N GLU A 69 -13.06 -19.21 -5.75
CA GLU A 69 -12.09 -19.71 -6.72
C GLU A 69 -10.76 -18.94 -6.64
N GLU A 70 -10.83 -17.62 -6.47
CA GLU A 70 -9.65 -16.77 -6.29
C GLU A 70 -8.92 -17.09 -4.99
N LEU A 71 -9.66 -17.28 -3.89
CA LEU A 71 -9.09 -17.65 -2.60
C LEU A 71 -8.45 -19.04 -2.65
N GLU A 72 -9.08 -19.99 -3.35
CA GLU A 72 -8.52 -21.33 -3.53
C GLU A 72 -7.25 -21.31 -4.38
N ALA A 73 -7.22 -20.54 -5.45
CA ALA A 73 -6.05 -20.39 -6.31
C ALA A 73 -4.86 -19.78 -5.53
N GLU A 74 -5.11 -18.74 -4.72
CA GLU A 74 -4.09 -18.13 -3.86
C GLU A 74 -3.59 -19.11 -2.80
N TYR A 75 -4.50 -19.85 -2.16
CA TYR A 75 -4.16 -20.88 -1.18
C TYR A 75 -3.26 -21.95 -1.78
N ARG A 76 -3.62 -22.51 -2.95
CA ARG A 76 -2.81 -23.54 -3.65
C ARG A 76 -1.43 -23.01 -4.01
N LYS A 77 -1.34 -21.74 -4.45
CA LYS A 77 -0.07 -21.08 -4.73
C LYS A 77 0.81 -20.96 -3.47
N LEU A 78 0.25 -20.49 -2.36
CA LEU A 78 0.96 -20.36 -1.09
C LEU A 78 1.39 -21.72 -0.54
N LEU A 79 0.56 -22.75 -0.68
CA LEU A 79 0.88 -24.11 -0.29
C LEU A 79 2.04 -24.69 -1.11
N SER A 80 2.03 -24.49 -2.43
CA SER A 80 3.13 -24.89 -3.32
C SER A 80 4.45 -24.20 -2.96
N ASP A 81 4.42 -22.89 -2.70
CA ASP A 81 5.58 -22.12 -2.30
C ASP A 81 6.13 -22.58 -0.94
N TYR A 82 5.24 -22.85 0.02
CA TYR A 82 5.62 -23.44 1.31
C TYR A 82 6.25 -24.82 1.15
N GLN A 83 5.68 -25.70 0.32
CA GLN A 83 6.22 -27.05 0.09
C GLN A 83 7.61 -26.99 -0.53
N LYS A 84 7.86 -26.12 -1.51
CA LYS A 84 9.18 -25.87 -2.10
C LYS A 84 10.17 -25.40 -1.04
N LEU A 85 9.76 -24.45 -0.21
CA LEU A 85 10.58 -23.93 0.88
C LEU A 85 10.89 -25.03 1.90
N ALA A 86 9.88 -25.78 2.35
CA ALA A 86 10.02 -26.86 3.31
C ALA A 86 10.92 -28.01 2.80
N ALA A 87 10.93 -28.27 1.50
CA ALA A 87 11.79 -29.27 0.90
C ALA A 87 13.26 -28.85 0.82
N THR A 88 13.54 -27.56 0.78
CA THR A 88 14.89 -27.04 0.48
C THR A 88 15.60 -26.40 1.67
N PHE A 89 14.89 -25.89 2.69
CA PHE A 89 15.50 -25.07 3.74
C PHE A 89 16.54 -25.83 4.59
N HIS A 90 16.36 -27.13 4.81
CA HIS A 90 17.30 -27.97 5.58
C HIS A 90 18.67 -28.13 4.90
N PHE A 91 18.72 -27.98 3.56
CA PHE A 91 19.95 -28.12 2.78
C PHE A 91 20.65 -26.81 2.52
N ARG A 92 20.08 -25.68 2.99
CA ARG A 92 20.64 -24.34 2.79
C ARG A 92 21.59 -23.96 3.92
N THR A 93 22.64 -23.24 3.56
CA THR A 93 23.57 -22.66 4.54
C THR A 93 22.91 -21.53 5.31
N CYS A 94 23.36 -21.31 6.55
CA CYS A 94 22.90 -20.16 7.34
C CYS A 94 23.07 -18.85 6.55
N TYR A 95 22.10 -17.95 6.69
CA TYR A 95 22.03 -16.64 5.99
C TYR A 95 21.85 -16.72 4.46
N SER A 96 21.62 -17.89 3.86
CA SER A 96 21.25 -17.96 2.45
C SER A 96 19.80 -17.51 2.22
N ILE A 97 19.54 -16.94 1.04
CA ILE A 97 18.19 -16.56 0.63
C ILE A 97 17.41 -17.86 0.34
N LEU A 98 16.33 -18.09 1.07
CA LEU A 98 15.45 -19.25 0.89
C LEU A 98 14.44 -19.04 -0.23
N MET A 99 13.88 -17.83 -0.33
CA MET A 99 12.92 -17.42 -1.34
C MET A 99 13.17 -15.98 -1.72
N LEU A 100 13.20 -15.68 -3.00
CA LEU A 100 13.31 -14.31 -3.47
C LEU A 100 12.00 -13.56 -3.18
N PRO A 101 12.08 -12.30 -2.72
CA PRO A 101 10.89 -11.47 -2.59
C PRO A 101 10.25 -11.26 -3.96
N LYS A 102 8.94 -11.05 -3.98
CA LYS A 102 8.23 -10.63 -5.20
C LYS A 102 8.89 -9.36 -5.74
N LYS A 103 9.04 -9.29 -7.06
CA LYS A 103 9.62 -8.11 -7.70
C LYS A 103 8.74 -6.89 -7.48
N PHE A 104 9.35 -5.71 -7.52
CA PHE A 104 8.65 -4.45 -7.22
C PHE A 104 7.41 -4.25 -8.11
N TYR A 105 7.51 -4.54 -9.40
CA TYR A 105 6.40 -4.39 -10.35
C TYR A 105 5.26 -5.38 -10.09
N GLU A 106 5.56 -6.61 -9.63
CA GLU A 106 4.51 -7.57 -9.22
C GLU A 106 3.70 -7.03 -8.05
N ASN A 107 4.41 -6.48 -7.04
CA ASN A 107 3.74 -5.87 -5.90
C ASN A 107 2.93 -4.63 -6.31
N ALA A 108 3.47 -3.79 -7.21
CA ALA A 108 2.77 -2.60 -7.70
C ALA A 108 1.46 -2.99 -8.41
N ILE A 109 1.50 -3.96 -9.34
CA ILE A 109 0.34 -4.42 -10.09
C ILE A 109 -0.71 -5.05 -9.15
N ASN A 110 -0.28 -5.87 -8.18
CA ASN A 110 -1.19 -6.53 -7.24
C ASN A 110 -1.85 -5.57 -6.22
N HIS A 111 -1.27 -4.38 -6.00
CA HIS A 111 -1.82 -3.36 -5.12
C HIS A 111 -2.71 -2.34 -5.85
N LEU A 112 -2.69 -2.33 -7.18
CA LEU A 112 -3.61 -1.51 -7.96
C LEU A 112 -4.99 -2.16 -8.00
N TYR A 113 -6.04 -1.35 -7.91
CA TYR A 113 -7.38 -1.82 -8.21
C TYR A 113 -7.42 -2.23 -9.69
N GLN A 114 -7.77 -3.49 -9.97
CA GLN A 114 -7.77 -4.02 -11.35
C GLN A 114 -8.67 -3.22 -12.30
N GLU A 115 -9.75 -2.63 -11.77
CA GLU A 115 -10.68 -1.78 -12.51
C GLU A 115 -10.04 -0.46 -12.96
N GLU A 116 -9.06 0.07 -12.21
CA GLU A 116 -8.36 1.32 -12.52
C GLU A 116 -7.10 1.09 -13.36
N LEU A 117 -6.66 -0.17 -13.51
CA LEU A 117 -5.49 -0.50 -14.30
C LEU A 117 -5.79 -0.33 -15.79
N GLY A 118 -5.24 0.72 -16.40
CA GLY A 118 -5.33 0.99 -17.84
C GLY A 118 -4.37 0.11 -18.64
N GLU A 119 -3.08 0.39 -18.56
CA GLU A 119 -2.02 -0.29 -19.31
C GLU A 119 -0.78 -0.52 -18.43
N ILE A 120 -0.05 -1.59 -18.73
CA ILE A 120 1.28 -1.90 -18.19
C ILE A 120 2.26 -1.82 -19.35
N ILE A 121 3.14 -0.83 -19.33
CA ILE A 121 4.06 -0.58 -20.42
C ILE A 121 5.50 -0.75 -19.92
N THR A 122 6.31 -1.49 -20.65
CA THR A 122 7.74 -1.67 -20.38
C THR A 122 8.55 -1.64 -21.66
N ASP A 123 9.76 -1.08 -21.59
CA ASP A 123 10.79 -1.11 -22.64
C ASP A 123 11.87 -2.17 -22.38
N ASP A 124 11.79 -2.88 -21.26
CA ASP A 124 12.65 -4.03 -20.95
C ASP A 124 11.98 -5.33 -21.41
N LYS A 125 12.62 -6.00 -22.38
CA LYS A 125 12.13 -7.24 -22.96
C LYS A 125 12.05 -8.38 -21.94
N ASN A 126 12.99 -8.47 -21.00
CA ASN A 126 12.96 -9.51 -19.97
C ASN A 126 11.78 -9.31 -19.04
N ILE A 127 11.53 -8.06 -18.61
CA ILE A 127 10.36 -7.72 -17.77
C ILE A 127 9.07 -8.01 -18.53
N TYR A 128 9.01 -7.70 -19.83
CA TYR A 128 7.84 -8.01 -20.65
C TYR A 128 7.54 -9.51 -20.69
N GLU A 129 8.55 -10.35 -20.98
CA GLU A 129 8.42 -11.80 -21.03
C GLU A 129 8.02 -12.40 -19.66
N GLU A 130 8.61 -11.89 -18.58
CA GLU A 130 8.26 -12.29 -17.22
C GLU A 130 6.81 -11.94 -16.86
N LEU A 131 6.35 -10.73 -17.20
CA LEU A 131 4.97 -10.31 -16.98
C LEU A 131 3.98 -11.17 -17.77
N GLN A 132 4.29 -11.48 -19.01
CA GLN A 132 3.48 -12.39 -19.85
C GLN A 132 3.36 -13.77 -19.22
N GLN A 133 4.43 -14.34 -18.68
CA GLN A 133 4.41 -15.62 -17.99
C GLN A 133 3.65 -15.56 -16.67
N LEU A 134 3.87 -14.50 -15.89
CA LEU A 134 3.26 -14.33 -14.57
C LEU A 134 1.74 -14.23 -14.64
N TYR A 135 1.24 -13.53 -15.66
CA TYR A 135 -0.19 -13.27 -15.87
C TYR A 135 -0.83 -14.11 -16.98
N ALA A 136 -0.18 -15.19 -17.44
CA ALA A 136 -0.72 -16.08 -18.46
C ALA A 136 -2.10 -16.66 -18.10
N GLY A 137 -2.39 -16.83 -16.80
CA GLY A 137 -3.68 -17.29 -16.28
C GLY A 137 -4.73 -16.18 -16.07
N ASN A 138 -4.39 -14.91 -16.31
CA ASN A 138 -5.30 -13.77 -16.13
C ASN A 138 -5.40 -12.95 -17.44
N PRO A 139 -6.38 -13.24 -18.31
CA PRO A 139 -6.52 -12.59 -19.60
C PRO A 139 -6.72 -11.07 -19.53
N ASP A 140 -7.39 -10.59 -18.47
CA ASP A 140 -7.69 -9.17 -18.29
C ASP A 140 -6.40 -8.34 -18.06
N ILE A 141 -5.50 -8.84 -17.22
CA ILE A 141 -4.20 -8.19 -17.02
C ILE A 141 -3.31 -8.40 -18.24
N LEU A 142 -3.29 -9.61 -18.80
CA LEU A 142 -2.45 -9.96 -19.94
C LEU A 142 -2.71 -9.04 -21.15
N SER A 143 -3.98 -8.71 -21.41
CA SER A 143 -4.38 -7.81 -22.50
C SER A 143 -3.90 -6.37 -22.33
N LYS A 144 -3.55 -5.97 -21.12
CA LYS A 144 -3.08 -4.62 -20.77
C LYS A 144 -1.56 -4.49 -20.82
N ILE A 145 -0.81 -5.61 -20.95
CA ILE A 145 0.64 -5.61 -20.99
C ILE A 145 1.13 -5.28 -22.41
N ARG A 146 1.92 -4.22 -22.54
CA ARG A 146 2.47 -3.76 -23.82
C ARG A 146 3.98 -3.60 -23.74
N PHE A 147 4.65 -4.06 -24.78
CA PHE A 147 6.05 -3.77 -25.01
C PHE A 147 6.18 -2.45 -25.76
N TYR A 148 7.04 -1.56 -25.27
CA TYR A 148 7.34 -0.29 -25.90
C TYR A 148 8.68 -0.39 -26.65
N GLU A 149 8.63 -0.25 -27.97
CA GLU A 149 9.79 -0.29 -28.83
C GLU A 149 9.83 1.00 -29.65
N ASN A 150 10.77 1.88 -29.32
CA ASN A 150 10.97 3.12 -30.04
C ASN A 150 12.41 3.57 -29.86
N ASP A 151 13.19 3.56 -30.95
CA ASP A 151 14.60 3.93 -30.93
C ASP A 151 14.84 5.44 -30.79
N ALA A 152 13.84 6.26 -31.11
CA ALA A 152 13.99 7.73 -31.11
C ALA A 152 13.66 8.34 -29.74
N ILE A 153 12.71 7.78 -29.00
CA ILE A 153 12.23 8.34 -27.74
C ILE A 153 12.15 7.22 -26.71
N SER A 154 12.90 7.33 -25.62
CA SER A 154 12.80 6.36 -24.51
C SER A 154 11.48 6.50 -23.77
N LEU A 155 11.01 5.42 -23.13
CA LEU A 155 9.81 5.41 -22.29
C LEU A 155 9.90 6.46 -21.18
N GLY A 156 11.08 6.59 -20.56
CA GLY A 156 11.36 7.59 -19.53
C GLY A 156 11.17 9.03 -20.03
N THR A 157 11.57 9.32 -21.25
CA THR A 157 11.40 10.63 -21.90
C THR A 157 9.92 10.87 -22.26
N LEU A 158 9.25 9.87 -22.84
CA LEU A 158 7.84 9.95 -23.22
C LEU A 158 6.96 10.33 -22.03
N TYR A 159 7.18 9.72 -20.89
CA TYR A 159 6.43 10.00 -19.65
C TYR A 159 7.09 11.05 -18.75
N SER A 160 8.19 11.67 -19.19
CA SER A 160 8.92 12.70 -18.43
C SER A 160 9.30 12.26 -17.01
N PHE A 161 9.72 11.00 -16.81
CA PHE A 161 9.98 10.42 -15.49
C PHE A 161 11.02 11.23 -14.70
N GLU A 162 12.10 11.68 -15.31
CA GLU A 162 13.12 12.50 -14.64
C GLU A 162 12.50 13.75 -14.02
N THR A 163 11.70 14.49 -14.80
CA THR A 163 11.00 15.70 -14.31
C THR A 163 10.02 15.39 -13.17
N GLN A 164 9.29 14.28 -13.28
CA GLN A 164 8.35 13.86 -12.24
C GLN A 164 9.07 13.46 -10.95
N ILE A 165 10.20 12.74 -11.06
CA ILE A 165 11.04 12.36 -9.92
C ILE A 165 11.61 13.61 -9.26
N GLN A 166 12.16 14.55 -10.03
CA GLN A 166 12.70 15.81 -9.50
C GLN A 166 11.63 16.62 -8.75
N ARG A 167 10.40 16.69 -9.28
CA ARG A 167 9.27 17.29 -8.57
C ARG A 167 8.91 16.54 -7.29
N ALA A 168 8.92 15.20 -7.35
CA ALA A 168 8.57 14.36 -6.21
C ALA A 168 9.59 14.45 -5.06
N ILE A 169 10.87 14.76 -5.32
CA ILE A 169 11.90 14.95 -4.28
C ILE A 169 12.11 16.42 -3.89
N SER A 170 11.45 17.37 -4.56
CA SER A 170 11.56 18.79 -4.23
C SER A 170 11.01 19.09 -2.83
N GLU A 171 11.70 19.90 -2.05
CA GLU A 171 11.20 20.33 -0.73
C GLU A 171 9.87 21.06 -0.82
N ARG A 172 9.69 21.89 -1.87
CA ARG A 172 8.47 22.67 -2.06
C ARG A 172 7.46 21.93 -2.93
N VAL A 173 6.24 21.83 -2.42
CA VAL A 173 5.08 21.23 -3.11
C VAL A 173 3.99 22.28 -3.25
N TRP A 174 3.70 22.68 -4.49
CA TRP A 174 2.64 23.61 -4.78
C TRP A 174 1.26 22.92 -4.76
N MET A 175 0.30 23.58 -4.16
CA MET A 175 -1.10 23.17 -4.12
C MET A 175 -1.93 23.95 -5.14
N LYS A 176 -3.15 23.48 -5.43
CA LYS A 176 -4.03 24.08 -6.45
C LYS A 176 -4.47 25.51 -6.08
N SER A 177 -4.59 25.80 -4.79
CA SER A 177 -4.92 27.13 -4.26
C SER A 177 -3.81 28.16 -4.47
N GLY A 178 -2.60 27.75 -4.89
CA GLY A 178 -1.41 28.60 -4.91
C GLY A 178 -0.68 28.68 -3.57
N ALA A 179 -1.18 28.00 -2.56
CA ALA A 179 -0.44 27.71 -1.33
C ALA A 179 0.60 26.59 -1.58
N TYR A 180 1.50 26.37 -0.65
CA TYR A 180 2.53 25.34 -0.81
C TYR A 180 2.94 24.74 0.52
N LEU A 181 3.46 23.50 0.45
CA LEU A 181 4.10 22.81 1.55
C LEU A 181 5.62 22.93 1.42
N ILE A 182 6.31 22.98 2.54
CA ILE A 182 7.74 22.74 2.64
C ILE A 182 7.92 21.43 3.42
N ILE A 183 8.56 20.44 2.80
CA ILE A 183 8.78 19.13 3.38
C ILE A 183 10.27 18.92 3.56
N GLN A 184 10.72 18.87 4.81
CA GLN A 184 12.14 18.77 5.17
C GLN A 184 12.39 17.54 6.05
N PRO A 185 13.02 16.48 5.50
CA PRO A 185 13.49 15.38 6.31
C PRO A 185 14.72 15.80 7.12
N THR A 186 14.73 15.42 8.39
CA THR A 186 15.90 15.52 9.26
C THR A 186 16.37 14.11 9.66
N GLU A 187 17.40 13.98 10.46
CA GLU A 187 17.87 12.67 10.95
C GLU A 187 16.81 11.95 11.81
N ALA A 188 16.03 12.69 12.61
CA ALA A 188 15.11 12.13 13.59
C ALA A 188 13.64 12.12 13.14
N LEU A 189 13.24 13.10 12.35
CA LEU A 189 11.84 13.31 11.98
C LEU A 189 11.71 14.08 10.66
N THR A 190 10.53 14.10 10.08
CA THR A 190 10.21 15.00 8.95
C THR A 190 9.35 16.15 9.43
N VAL A 191 9.70 17.36 9.06
CA VAL A 191 8.92 18.57 9.30
C VAL A 191 8.19 18.97 8.03
N ILE A 192 6.92 19.33 8.16
CA ILE A 192 6.09 19.82 7.06
C ILE A 192 5.46 21.15 7.49
N ASP A 193 5.78 22.21 6.76
CA ASP A 193 5.25 23.56 6.98
C ASP A 193 4.26 23.93 5.88
N VAL A 194 3.12 24.49 6.27
CA VAL A 194 2.02 24.90 5.37
C VAL A 194 2.02 26.40 5.18
N ASN A 195 2.25 26.84 3.95
CA ASN A 195 2.35 28.23 3.59
C ASN A 195 1.18 28.69 2.70
N SER A 196 0.52 29.80 3.04
CA SER A 196 -0.65 30.32 2.30
C SER A 196 -0.34 30.99 0.95
N GLY A 197 0.94 31.21 0.62
CA GLY A 197 1.33 31.97 -0.57
C GLY A 197 1.04 33.48 -0.44
N LYS A 198 0.80 34.14 -1.59
CA LYS A 198 0.71 35.62 -1.66
C LYS A 198 -0.65 36.20 -1.31
N ASN A 199 -1.71 35.42 -1.20
CA ASN A 199 -3.09 35.92 -1.02
C ASN A 199 -3.51 35.92 0.47
N THR A 200 -3.00 36.86 1.25
CA THR A 200 -3.25 36.87 2.72
C THR A 200 -4.12 38.07 3.20
N SER A 201 -4.62 38.94 2.33
CA SER A 201 -5.34 40.14 2.75
C SER A 201 -6.80 40.17 2.28
N GLY A 202 -7.72 39.75 3.14
CA GLY A 202 -9.15 39.84 2.91
C GLY A 202 -10.00 39.62 4.16
N LYS A 203 -11.25 40.14 4.17
CA LYS A 203 -12.22 40.01 5.28
C LYS A 203 -12.58 38.57 5.67
N ASN A 204 -12.12 37.54 4.92
CA ASN A 204 -12.39 36.12 5.12
C ASN A 204 -11.10 35.31 5.29
N ALA A 205 -10.03 35.87 5.87
CA ALA A 205 -8.74 35.21 6.01
C ALA A 205 -8.85 33.87 6.78
N GLU A 206 -9.65 33.78 7.83
CA GLU A 206 -9.87 32.54 8.61
C GLU A 206 -10.46 31.41 7.77
N GLU A 207 -11.50 31.72 6.99
CA GLU A 207 -12.14 30.72 6.10
C GLU A 207 -11.18 30.26 4.99
N TYR A 208 -10.36 31.18 4.48
CA TYR A 208 -9.34 30.91 3.50
C TYR A 208 -8.24 29.98 4.07
N TYR A 209 -7.72 30.27 5.26
CA TYR A 209 -6.71 29.43 5.93
C TYR A 209 -7.27 28.02 6.25
N TYR A 210 -8.51 27.93 6.67
CA TYR A 210 -9.16 26.65 6.89
C TYR A 210 -9.22 25.81 5.61
N LYS A 211 -9.60 26.38 4.47
CA LYS A 211 -9.62 25.70 3.17
C LYS A 211 -8.23 25.25 2.73
N ILE A 212 -7.20 26.10 2.93
CA ILE A 212 -5.81 25.74 2.64
C ILE A 212 -5.37 24.56 3.52
N ASN A 213 -5.68 24.58 4.80
CA ASN A 213 -5.30 23.50 5.71
C ASN A 213 -5.98 22.17 5.35
N LEU A 214 -7.23 22.18 4.88
CA LEU A 214 -7.89 20.99 4.37
C LEU A 214 -7.22 20.45 3.10
N GLU A 215 -6.88 21.33 2.16
CA GLU A 215 -6.14 20.97 0.96
C GLU A 215 -4.75 20.41 1.32
N ALA A 216 -4.06 21.07 2.26
CA ALA A 216 -2.77 20.65 2.78
C ALA A 216 -2.83 19.25 3.42
N ALA A 217 -3.85 18.96 4.22
CA ALA A 217 -4.02 17.65 4.85
C ALA A 217 -4.16 16.52 3.81
N ALA A 218 -4.92 16.73 2.75
CA ALA A 218 -5.06 15.79 1.65
C ALA A 218 -3.72 15.62 0.89
N GLU A 219 -3.04 16.74 0.58
CA GLU A 219 -1.77 16.71 -0.14
C GLU A 219 -0.66 16.08 0.72
N ILE A 220 -0.58 16.36 2.02
CA ILE A 220 0.37 15.72 2.95
C ILE A 220 0.18 14.22 2.93
N SER A 221 -1.06 13.72 3.03
CA SER A 221 -1.37 12.29 2.97
C SER A 221 -0.87 11.67 1.66
N ARG A 222 -1.03 12.35 0.53
CA ARG A 222 -0.50 11.95 -0.77
C ARG A 222 1.03 11.94 -0.79
N GLN A 223 1.70 12.97 -0.23
CA GLN A 223 3.15 13.08 -0.19
C GLN A 223 3.80 12.04 0.73
N LEU A 224 3.16 11.67 1.84
CA LEU A 224 3.61 10.57 2.70
C LEU A 224 3.73 9.26 1.91
N ARG A 225 2.72 8.94 1.10
CA ARG A 225 2.71 7.75 0.23
C ARG A 225 3.73 7.86 -0.91
N LEU A 226 3.70 8.97 -1.67
CA LEU A 226 4.53 9.18 -2.84
C LEU A 226 6.04 9.12 -2.51
N ARG A 227 6.44 9.83 -1.45
CA ARG A 227 7.84 9.89 -1.02
C ARG A 227 8.24 8.77 -0.08
N ASN A 228 7.28 7.93 0.33
CA ASN A 228 7.46 6.92 1.38
C ASN A 228 8.09 7.51 2.64
N ILE A 229 7.62 8.68 3.07
CA ILE A 229 8.05 9.31 4.31
C ILE A 229 7.62 8.41 5.46
N SER A 230 8.51 8.13 6.41
CA SER A 230 8.26 7.22 7.53
C SER A 230 8.92 7.73 8.82
N GLY A 231 8.51 7.16 9.94
CA GLY A 231 8.94 7.63 11.26
C GLY A 231 8.04 8.73 11.79
N ILE A 232 8.59 9.64 12.58
CA ILE A 232 7.88 10.79 13.16
C ILE A 232 7.74 11.88 12.10
N VAL A 233 6.55 12.44 11.99
CA VAL A 233 6.27 13.60 11.12
C VAL A 233 5.56 14.65 11.94
N ILE A 234 6.04 15.88 11.85
CA ILE A 234 5.44 17.06 12.48
C ILE A 234 4.91 17.97 11.39
N VAL A 235 3.67 18.38 11.51
CA VAL A 235 3.02 19.27 10.55
C VAL A 235 2.65 20.58 11.25
N ASP A 236 3.12 21.69 10.69
CA ASP A 236 2.74 23.04 11.09
C ASP A 236 1.67 23.55 10.13
N PHE A 237 0.43 23.47 10.55
CA PHE A 237 -0.71 24.01 9.82
C PHE A 237 -0.86 25.52 10.09
N ILE A 238 -1.42 26.25 9.14
CA ILE A 238 -1.73 27.67 9.36
C ILE A 238 -2.67 27.80 10.55
N ASN A 239 -2.35 28.71 11.46
CA ASN A 239 -3.12 28.92 12.68
C ASN A 239 -4.60 29.20 12.40
N MET A 240 -5.48 28.54 13.13
CA MET A 240 -6.94 28.69 13.09
C MET A 240 -7.45 29.06 14.49
N ALA A 241 -8.24 30.12 14.57
CA ALA A 241 -8.80 30.58 15.85
C ALA A 241 -9.92 29.68 16.34
N LYS A 242 -10.77 29.15 15.43
CA LYS A 242 -11.95 28.38 15.76
C LYS A 242 -11.61 26.92 16.05
N GLU A 243 -12.00 26.47 17.23
CA GLU A 243 -11.76 25.08 17.67
C GLU A 243 -12.53 24.06 16.83
N GLU A 244 -13.74 24.40 16.36
CA GLU A 244 -14.53 23.53 15.47
C GLU A 244 -13.79 23.25 14.16
N GLN A 245 -13.14 24.27 13.58
CA GLN A 245 -12.36 24.10 12.35
C GLN A 245 -11.12 23.23 12.58
N ARG A 246 -10.46 23.34 13.73
CA ARG A 246 -9.35 22.47 14.10
C ARG A 246 -9.78 21.01 14.24
N LYS A 247 -10.91 20.77 14.91
CA LYS A 247 -11.48 19.42 15.06
C LYS A 247 -11.86 18.81 13.71
N GLU A 248 -12.47 19.61 12.84
CA GLU A 248 -12.84 19.16 11.49
C GLU A 248 -11.60 18.88 10.64
N LEU A 249 -10.57 19.73 10.67
CA LEU A 249 -9.29 19.48 10.02
C LEU A 249 -8.70 18.13 10.45
N MET A 250 -8.61 17.89 11.76
CA MET A 250 -8.08 16.64 12.29
C MET A 250 -8.93 15.41 11.89
N HIS A 251 -10.24 15.60 11.78
CA HIS A 251 -11.13 14.55 11.29
C HIS A 251 -10.86 14.23 9.81
N GLN A 252 -10.83 15.23 8.96
CA GLN A 252 -10.57 15.08 7.52
C GLN A 252 -9.16 14.52 7.25
N PHE A 253 -8.16 15.01 7.98
CA PHE A 253 -6.81 14.49 7.89
C PHE A 253 -6.74 13.00 8.26
N ARG A 254 -7.41 12.59 9.33
CA ARG A 254 -7.50 11.18 9.73
C ARG A 254 -8.17 10.31 8.65
N LEU A 255 -9.18 10.85 7.95
CA LEU A 255 -9.82 10.13 6.84
C LEU A 255 -8.86 9.95 5.67
N SER A 256 -8.15 11.01 5.25
CA SER A 256 -7.17 10.95 4.16
C SER A 256 -5.99 10.00 4.47
N LEU A 257 -5.58 9.91 5.74
CA LEU A 257 -4.52 8.99 6.15
C LEU A 257 -4.96 7.51 6.15
N LYS A 258 -6.26 7.21 6.23
CA LYS A 258 -6.76 5.82 6.15
C LYS A 258 -6.58 5.16 4.78
N GLU A 259 -6.39 5.96 3.74
CA GLU A 259 -6.11 5.46 2.39
C GLU A 259 -4.67 4.94 2.24
N ASP A 260 -3.81 5.19 3.22
CA ASP A 260 -2.43 4.71 3.16
C ASP A 260 -2.38 3.20 3.47
N PRO A 261 -1.83 2.37 2.56
CA PRO A 261 -1.66 0.93 2.80
C PRO A 261 -0.68 0.63 3.93
N VAL A 262 0.22 1.59 4.24
CA VAL A 262 1.16 1.48 5.37
C VAL A 262 0.53 2.12 6.61
N PRO A 263 0.57 1.47 7.78
CA PRO A 263 -0.03 2.01 9.00
C PRO A 263 0.48 3.40 9.35
N VAL A 264 -0.46 4.37 9.39
CA VAL A 264 -0.24 5.75 9.85
C VAL A 264 -1.06 5.98 11.10
N ARG A 265 -0.44 6.56 12.11
CA ARG A 265 -1.11 6.96 13.35
C ARG A 265 -1.01 8.47 13.50
N LEU A 266 -2.16 9.16 13.39
CA LEU A 266 -2.31 10.54 13.78
C LEU A 266 -2.41 10.58 15.31
N VAL A 267 -1.46 11.25 15.97
CA VAL A 267 -1.34 11.23 17.44
C VAL A 267 -2.22 12.32 18.04
N ASP A 268 -1.78 13.58 17.99
CA ASP A 268 -2.47 14.70 18.60
C ASP A 268 -1.97 16.05 18.03
N ILE A 269 -2.51 17.15 18.58
CA ILE A 269 -2.03 18.51 18.38
C ILE A 269 -1.28 18.91 19.66
N THR A 270 -0.03 19.33 19.51
CA THR A 270 0.77 19.82 20.63
C THR A 270 0.23 21.14 21.20
N LYS A 271 0.71 21.55 22.36
CA LYS A 271 0.38 22.86 22.94
C LYS A 271 0.82 24.04 22.06
N LEU A 272 1.78 23.81 21.16
CA LEU A 272 2.25 24.81 20.19
C LEU A 272 1.43 24.83 18.91
N GLY A 273 0.42 23.95 18.76
CA GLY A 273 -0.42 23.87 17.57
C GLY A 273 0.11 22.92 16.49
N LEU A 274 1.24 22.26 16.72
CA LEU A 274 1.82 21.32 15.75
C LEU A 274 1.08 19.99 15.77
N VAL A 275 0.81 19.42 14.60
CA VAL A 275 0.18 18.11 14.46
C VAL A 275 1.24 17.02 14.38
N GLU A 276 1.11 16.02 15.24
CA GLU A 276 2.02 14.89 15.32
C GLU A 276 1.41 13.65 14.65
N LEU A 277 2.20 12.99 13.81
CA LEU A 277 1.84 11.69 13.27
C LEU A 277 3.07 10.77 13.18
N THR A 278 2.81 9.48 13.11
CA THR A 278 3.84 8.48 12.87
C THR A 278 3.41 7.55 11.74
N ARG A 279 4.34 7.19 10.85
CA ARG A 279 4.13 6.24 9.77
C ARG A 279 5.19 5.13 9.86
N LYS A 280 4.74 3.88 9.76
CA LYS A 280 5.64 2.71 9.85
C LYS A 280 6.70 2.77 8.75
N LYS A 281 7.95 2.47 9.09
CA LYS A 281 9.04 2.34 8.11
C LYS A 281 9.04 0.90 7.54
N GLU A 282 8.78 0.77 6.26
CA GLU A 282 8.81 -0.53 5.55
C GLU A 282 9.95 -0.61 4.54
N ARG A 283 10.29 0.51 3.92
CA ARG A 283 11.37 0.63 2.92
C ARG A 283 12.00 2.02 2.99
N LYS A 284 13.09 2.23 2.25
CA LYS A 284 13.76 3.53 2.11
C LYS A 284 12.80 4.57 1.51
N ASN A 285 12.95 5.82 1.91
CA ASN A 285 12.19 6.92 1.30
C ASN A 285 12.68 7.19 -0.14
N LEU A 286 11.88 7.93 -0.92
CA LEU A 286 12.18 8.20 -2.33
C LEU A 286 13.52 8.93 -2.51
N LEU A 287 13.84 9.88 -1.64
CA LEU A 287 15.10 10.63 -1.70
C LEU A 287 16.32 9.71 -1.49
N GLU A 288 16.25 8.81 -0.50
CA GLU A 288 17.29 7.81 -0.24
C GLU A 288 17.44 6.83 -1.43
N GLN A 289 16.33 6.45 -2.07
CA GLN A 289 16.35 5.57 -3.24
C GLN A 289 17.00 6.26 -4.44
N VAL A 290 16.63 7.51 -4.75
CA VAL A 290 17.20 8.29 -5.86
C VAL A 290 18.68 8.58 -5.61
N ALA A 291 19.10 8.85 -4.39
CA ALA A 291 20.51 9.06 -4.05
C ALA A 291 21.39 7.81 -4.26
N GLN A 292 20.81 6.62 -4.22
CA GLN A 292 21.54 5.37 -4.49
C GLN A 292 21.68 5.03 -5.98
N LEU A 293 20.88 5.65 -6.84
CA LEU A 293 20.93 5.46 -8.28
C LEU A 293 21.91 6.43 -8.99
N ARG A 294 22.40 7.42 -8.25
CA ARG A 294 23.41 8.38 -8.70
C ARG A 294 24.79 7.98 -8.19
#